data_7e89498790c791fe3810008e5fd7fe3b
#
_entry.id   7e89498790c791fe3810008e5fd7fe3b
#
_cell.length_a   1.000
_cell.length_b   1.000
_cell.length_c   1.000
_cell.angle_alpha   90.00
_cell.angle_beta   90.00
_cell.angle_gamma   90.00
#
_symmetry.space_group_name_H-M   'P 1'
#
loop_
_entity.id
_entity.type
_entity.pdbx_description
1 polymer ?
#
loop_
_entity_poly.entity_id
_entity_poly.type
_entity_poly.pdbx_seq_one_letter_code
_entity_poly.pdbx_strand_id
1 'polypeptide(L)'
;MSLLKSIFTWWDGATIGTALFSRRHGAKVGDDALGNVYYESKKPVGGVRKRWVIYSGANDASRVPPEWHGWLHGTVDAIPQHVLPAPRAWQKPPAPNRTGTAQAYRPSGALEEGGRRAAATGDYEAWSPN
;
A
#
# COMPACT_ATOMS: atom_id res chain seq x y z
N MET A 1 14.48 7.75 -13.12
CA MET A 1 14.04 6.64 -14.00
C MET A 1 14.39 7.01 -15.44
N SER A 2 15.03 6.13 -16.19
CA SER A 2 15.34 6.38 -17.60
C SER A 2 14.06 6.48 -18.43
N LEU A 3 13.95 7.47 -19.32
CA LEU A 3 12.83 7.64 -20.23
C LEU A 3 12.54 6.38 -21.06
N LEU A 4 13.59 5.69 -21.48
CA LEU A 4 13.48 4.44 -22.23
C LEU A 4 12.82 3.32 -21.39
N LYS A 5 13.16 3.21 -20.11
CA LYS A 5 12.54 2.25 -19.22
C LYS A 5 11.05 2.52 -19.07
N SER A 6 10.64 3.77 -18.95
CA SER A 6 9.23 4.17 -18.77
C SER A 6 8.37 3.96 -20.04
N ILE A 7 8.99 3.83 -21.21
CA ILE A 7 8.27 3.48 -22.46
C ILE A 7 7.92 1.99 -22.50
N PHE A 8 8.81 1.14 -21.99
CA PHE A 8 8.68 -0.32 -22.11
C PHE A 8 8.12 -1.01 -20.85
N THR A 9 8.16 -0.36 -19.69
CA THR A 9 7.62 -0.92 -18.44
C THR A 9 6.28 -0.27 -18.11
N TRP A 10 5.21 -0.99 -18.33
CA TRP A 10 3.82 -0.57 -18.01
C TRP A 10 3.32 -1.12 -16.66
N TRP A 11 4.10 -2.01 -16.06
CA TRP A 11 3.77 -2.65 -14.77
C TRP A 11 4.45 -2.00 -13.57
N ASP A 12 5.35 -1.06 -13.79
CA ASP A 12 6.17 -0.46 -12.74
C ASP A 12 6.14 1.07 -12.86
N GLY A 13 5.54 1.72 -11.85
CA GLY A 13 5.40 3.17 -11.81
C GLY A 13 4.42 3.74 -12.85
N ALA A 14 4.57 5.00 -13.14
CA ALA A 14 3.73 5.69 -14.13
C ALA A 14 4.28 5.52 -15.54
N THR A 15 3.39 5.19 -16.49
CA THR A 15 3.71 5.30 -17.92
C THR A 15 3.92 6.76 -18.30
N ILE A 16 4.57 7.00 -19.45
CA ILE A 16 4.76 8.37 -19.98
C ILE A 16 3.43 9.09 -20.11
N GLY A 17 2.40 8.39 -20.61
CA GLY A 17 1.04 8.97 -20.75
C GLY A 17 0.46 9.39 -19.40
N THR A 18 0.58 8.55 -18.39
CA THR A 18 0.12 8.86 -17.04
C THR A 18 0.88 10.03 -16.42
N ALA A 19 2.20 10.08 -16.63
CA ALA A 19 3.03 11.19 -16.13
C ALA A 19 2.65 12.52 -16.79
N LEU A 20 2.45 12.53 -18.12
CA LEU A 20 2.01 13.71 -18.87
C LEU A 20 0.60 14.14 -18.47
N PHE A 21 -0.31 13.19 -18.31
CA PHE A 21 -1.67 13.46 -17.83
C PHE A 21 -1.64 14.10 -16.45
N SER A 22 -0.90 13.52 -15.52
CA SER A 22 -0.79 14.04 -14.15
C SER A 22 -0.18 15.44 -14.11
N ARG A 23 0.83 15.71 -14.94
CA ARG A 23 1.43 17.04 -15.05
C ARG A 23 0.48 18.09 -15.61
N ARG A 24 -0.33 17.71 -16.59
CA ARG A 24 -1.24 18.64 -17.28
C ARG A 24 -2.53 18.89 -16.50
N HIS A 25 -3.15 17.84 -15.98
CA HIS A 25 -4.48 17.87 -15.38
C HIS A 25 -4.50 17.79 -13.87
N GLY A 26 -3.40 17.35 -13.27
CA GLY A 26 -3.25 17.17 -11.83
C GLY A 26 -2.41 18.26 -11.18
N ALA A 27 -2.68 18.50 -9.91
CA ALA A 27 -1.82 19.24 -9.00
C ALA A 27 -1.26 18.26 -7.97
N LYS A 28 0.04 18.29 -7.73
CA LYS A 28 0.66 17.50 -6.66
C LYS A 28 0.13 18.00 -5.30
N VAL A 29 -0.39 17.07 -4.50
CA VAL A 29 -0.92 17.36 -3.16
C VAL A 29 0.11 17.03 -2.08
N GLY A 30 0.83 15.92 -2.25
CA GLY A 30 1.85 15.50 -1.30
C GLY A 30 2.49 14.19 -1.70
N ASP A 31 3.33 13.67 -0.82
CA ASP A 31 3.99 12.39 -0.94
C ASP A 31 4.04 11.68 0.42
N ASP A 32 4.31 10.39 0.41
CA ASP A 32 4.43 9.58 1.60
C ASP A 32 5.87 9.11 1.84
N ALA A 33 6.09 8.40 2.95
CA ALA A 33 7.40 7.88 3.33
C ALA A 33 7.92 6.79 2.37
N LEU A 34 7.05 6.15 1.60
CA LEU A 34 7.43 5.15 0.58
C LEU A 34 7.78 5.78 -0.77
N GLY A 35 7.61 7.09 -0.92
CA GLY A 35 7.88 7.83 -2.14
C GLY A 35 6.73 7.85 -3.13
N ASN A 36 5.54 7.38 -2.77
CA ASN A 36 4.35 7.54 -3.60
C ASN A 36 3.93 9.00 -3.62
N VAL A 37 3.49 9.49 -4.78
CA VAL A 37 3.10 10.88 -4.98
C VAL A 37 1.61 10.95 -5.28
N TYR A 38 0.94 11.85 -4.58
CA TYR A 38 -0.52 12.02 -4.63
C TYR A 38 -0.90 13.26 -5.42
N TYR A 39 -1.87 13.10 -6.30
CA TYR A 39 -2.37 14.15 -7.18
C TYR A 39 -3.88 14.34 -7.03
N GLU A 40 -4.33 15.56 -7.23
CA GLU A 40 -5.74 15.91 -7.33
C GLU A 40 -5.98 16.67 -8.63
N SER A 41 -7.11 16.46 -9.29
CA SER A 41 -7.43 17.17 -10.52
C SER A 41 -7.60 18.67 -10.30
N LYS A 42 -7.01 19.48 -11.18
CA LYS A 42 -7.12 20.95 -11.14
C LYS A 42 -8.55 21.43 -11.32
N LYS A 43 -9.34 20.69 -12.12
CA LYS A 43 -10.76 21.00 -12.37
C LYS A 43 -11.63 19.87 -11.84
N PRO A 44 -12.74 20.17 -11.18
CA PRO A 44 -13.70 19.16 -10.79
C PRO A 44 -14.37 18.53 -12.02
N VAL A 45 -14.64 17.24 -11.93
CA VAL A 45 -15.39 16.48 -12.94
C VAL A 45 -16.65 15.97 -12.26
N GLY A 46 -17.82 16.43 -12.72
CA GLY A 46 -19.09 16.07 -12.05
C GLY A 46 -19.22 16.61 -10.62
N GLY A 47 -18.59 17.74 -10.31
CA GLY A 47 -18.62 18.36 -8.98
C GLY A 47 -17.59 17.81 -7.99
N VAL A 48 -16.85 16.76 -8.37
CA VAL A 48 -15.85 16.12 -7.51
C VAL A 48 -14.47 16.17 -8.16
N ARG A 49 -13.46 16.50 -7.40
CA ARG A 49 -12.06 16.44 -7.86
C ARG A 49 -11.57 15.00 -7.80
N LYS A 50 -11.08 14.50 -8.92
CA LYS A 50 -10.46 13.17 -8.99
C LYS A 50 -9.12 13.19 -8.26
N ARG A 51 -8.86 12.12 -7.53
CA ARG A 51 -7.61 11.90 -6.79
C ARG A 51 -6.96 10.62 -7.27
N TRP A 52 -5.65 10.63 -7.40
CA TRP A 52 -4.88 9.45 -7.80
C TRP A 52 -3.49 9.47 -7.19
N VAL A 53 -2.84 8.33 -7.24
CA VAL A 53 -1.48 8.13 -6.75
C VAL A 53 -0.59 7.63 -7.87
N ILE A 54 0.65 8.09 -7.89
CA ILE A 54 1.73 7.51 -8.70
C ILE A 54 2.65 6.78 -7.74
N TYR A 55 2.74 5.47 -7.91
CA TYR A 55 3.54 4.62 -7.04
C TYR A 55 5.04 4.77 -7.33
N SER A 56 5.84 4.71 -6.27
CA SER A 56 7.27 4.57 -6.34
C SER A 56 7.62 3.08 -6.38
N GLY A 57 7.69 2.49 -7.56
CA GLY A 57 7.91 1.06 -7.75
C GLY A 57 6.65 0.33 -8.22
N ALA A 58 6.40 -0.88 -7.70
CA ALA A 58 5.27 -1.69 -8.12
C ALA A 58 3.91 -1.00 -7.93
N ASN A 59 3.02 -1.18 -8.90
CA ASN A 59 1.66 -0.66 -8.87
C ASN A 59 0.77 -1.55 -7.98
N ASP A 60 0.88 -1.38 -6.68
CA ASP A 60 0.14 -2.14 -5.70
C ASP A 60 -0.54 -1.19 -4.70
N ALA A 61 -1.86 -1.29 -4.61
CA ALA A 61 -2.67 -0.44 -3.72
C ALA A 61 -2.32 -0.62 -2.24
N SER A 62 -1.77 -1.76 -1.83
CA SER A 62 -1.31 -2.00 -0.47
C SER A 62 -0.10 -1.14 -0.07
N ARG A 63 0.56 -0.51 -1.03
CA ARG A 63 1.65 0.44 -0.80
C ARG A 63 1.17 1.82 -0.36
N VAL A 64 -0.12 2.08 -0.42
CA VAL A 64 -0.71 3.33 0.10
C VAL A 64 -0.86 3.22 1.62
N PRO A 65 -0.22 4.13 2.40
CA PRO A 65 -0.42 4.16 3.85
C PRO A 65 -1.88 4.43 4.23
N PRO A 66 -2.34 3.97 5.39
CA PRO A 66 -3.73 4.15 5.83
C PRO A 66 -4.20 5.60 5.84
N GLU A 67 -3.32 6.53 6.19
CA GLU A 67 -3.60 7.96 6.23
C GLU A 67 -3.99 8.50 4.86
N TRP A 68 -3.21 8.14 3.84
CA TRP A 68 -3.45 8.55 2.46
C TRP A 68 -4.59 7.77 1.81
N HIS A 69 -4.84 6.54 2.27
CA HIS A 69 -5.96 5.74 1.79
C HIS A 69 -7.31 6.44 2.02
N GLY A 70 -7.53 7.00 3.21
CA GLY A 70 -8.73 7.77 3.52
C GLY A 70 -8.90 8.99 2.62
N TRP A 71 -7.82 9.74 2.37
CA TRP A 71 -7.84 10.87 1.45
C TRP A 71 -8.09 10.44 0.00
N LEU A 72 -7.42 9.40 -0.45
CA LEU A 72 -7.52 8.90 -1.83
C LEU A 72 -8.93 8.43 -2.17
N HIS A 73 -9.64 7.83 -1.21
CA HIS A 73 -11.03 7.36 -1.35
C HIS A 73 -12.09 8.42 -1.06
N GLY A 74 -11.68 9.65 -0.75
CA GLY A 74 -12.61 10.74 -0.46
C GLY A 74 -13.29 10.67 0.90
N THR A 75 -12.83 9.79 1.80
CA THR A 75 -13.33 9.69 3.18
C THR A 75 -12.90 10.89 4.01
N VAL A 76 -11.70 11.41 3.74
CA VAL A 76 -11.13 12.59 4.38
C VAL A 76 -10.75 13.59 3.30
N ASP A 77 -11.20 14.83 3.41
CA ASP A 77 -10.95 15.87 2.40
C ASP A 77 -9.60 16.57 2.58
N ALA A 78 -9.11 16.65 3.81
CA ALA A 78 -7.87 17.35 4.12
C ALA A 78 -6.66 16.41 4.02
N ILE A 79 -5.49 17.02 3.77
CA ILE A 79 -4.21 16.32 3.70
C ILE A 79 -3.89 15.67 5.06
N PRO A 80 -3.47 14.38 5.09
CA PRO A 80 -3.25 13.65 6.34
C PRO A 80 -2.35 14.35 7.35
N GLN A 81 -1.27 14.97 6.89
CA GLN A 81 -0.32 15.68 7.76
C GLN A 81 -0.93 16.82 8.55
N HIS A 82 -2.05 17.39 8.08
CA HIS A 82 -2.70 18.52 8.72
C HIS A 82 -3.85 18.14 9.66
N VAL A 83 -4.36 16.92 9.56
CA VAL A 83 -5.62 16.53 10.21
C VAL A 83 -5.43 15.39 11.19
N LEU A 84 -4.49 14.50 10.92
CA LEU A 84 -4.31 13.31 11.75
C LEU A 84 -3.38 13.60 12.93
N PRO A 85 -3.71 13.05 14.12
CA PRO A 85 -2.81 13.11 15.26
C PRO A 85 -1.57 12.25 15.01
N ALA A 86 -0.51 12.53 15.75
CA ALA A 86 0.70 11.71 15.73
C ALA A 86 0.38 10.23 16.03
N PRO A 87 1.09 9.28 15.40
CA PRO A 87 0.89 7.86 15.67
C PRO A 87 1.14 7.55 17.15
N ARG A 88 0.33 6.64 17.70
CA ARG A 88 0.52 6.17 19.08
C ARG A 88 1.73 5.25 19.17
N ALA A 89 2.33 5.14 20.37
CA ALA A 89 3.56 4.37 20.60
C ALA A 89 3.45 2.87 20.19
N TRP A 90 2.26 2.30 20.26
CA TRP A 90 2.01 0.90 19.87
C TRP A 90 1.76 0.70 18.37
N GLN A 91 1.51 1.76 17.62
CA GLN A 91 1.28 1.67 16.18
C GLN A 91 2.59 1.44 15.43
N LYS A 92 2.59 0.42 14.59
CA LYS A 92 3.73 0.12 13.71
C LYS A 92 3.56 0.84 12.37
N PRO A 93 4.66 1.18 11.68
CA PRO A 93 4.60 1.68 10.32
C PRO A 93 3.84 0.71 9.40
N PRO A 94 3.04 1.20 8.44
CA PRO A 94 2.37 0.35 7.48
C PRO A 94 3.39 -0.39 6.61
N ALA A 95 3.09 -1.62 6.26
CA ALA A 95 3.88 -2.41 5.33
C ALA A 95 3.04 -2.81 4.12
N PRO A 96 3.61 -2.78 2.90
CA PRO A 96 2.94 -3.30 1.72
C PRO A 96 2.61 -4.78 1.88
N ASN A 97 1.67 -5.28 1.07
CA ASN A 97 1.34 -6.69 1.02
C ASN A 97 2.59 -7.51 0.64
N ARG A 98 2.95 -8.45 1.50
CA ARG A 98 4.15 -9.29 1.35
C ARG A 98 3.87 -10.67 0.76
N THR A 99 2.62 -10.94 0.41
CA THR A 99 2.23 -12.22 -0.21
C THR A 99 3.06 -12.49 -1.46
N GLY A 100 3.61 -13.67 -1.58
CA GLY A 100 4.48 -14.06 -2.69
C GLY A 100 5.93 -13.59 -2.57
N THR A 101 6.31 -12.87 -1.51
CA THR A 101 7.69 -12.47 -1.24
C THR A 101 8.33 -13.34 -0.17
N ALA A 102 9.67 -13.30 -0.06
CA ALA A 102 10.41 -13.97 1.01
C ALA A 102 10.05 -13.45 2.42
N GLN A 103 9.48 -12.25 2.51
CA GLN A 103 9.07 -11.62 3.77
C GLN A 103 7.61 -11.92 4.14
N ALA A 104 6.90 -12.72 3.35
CA ALA A 104 5.54 -13.12 3.66
C ALA A 104 5.52 -13.91 4.97
N TYR A 105 4.46 -13.70 5.76
CA TYR A 105 4.27 -14.48 6.99
C TYR A 105 4.11 -15.96 6.65
N ARG A 106 4.87 -16.79 7.33
CA ARG A 106 4.82 -18.25 7.29
C ARG A 106 4.52 -18.77 8.70
N PRO A 107 3.41 -19.47 8.89
CA PRO A 107 3.14 -20.11 10.18
C PRO A 107 4.18 -21.21 10.47
N SER A 108 4.40 -21.49 11.74
CA SER A 108 5.36 -22.52 12.17
C SER A 108 5.08 -23.93 11.62
N GLY A 109 3.84 -24.20 11.24
CA GLY A 109 3.44 -25.47 10.59
C GLY A 109 3.57 -25.48 9.06
N ALA A 110 4.04 -24.40 8.44
CA ALA A 110 4.23 -24.37 6.99
C ALA A 110 5.39 -25.31 6.57
N LEU A 111 5.29 -25.90 5.38
CA LEU A 111 6.32 -26.81 4.87
C LEU A 111 7.68 -26.14 4.76
N GLU A 112 7.70 -24.85 4.39
CA GLU A 112 8.93 -24.03 4.32
C GLU A 112 9.60 -23.83 5.67
N GLU A 113 8.83 -23.92 6.77
CA GLU A 113 9.31 -23.82 8.15
C GLU A 113 9.48 -25.20 8.81
N GLY A 114 9.53 -26.28 8.03
CA GLY A 114 9.76 -27.63 8.50
C GLY A 114 8.49 -28.46 8.74
N GLY A 115 7.31 -27.93 8.51
CA GLY A 115 6.04 -28.66 8.55
C GLY A 115 5.55 -29.05 9.95
N ARG A 116 6.17 -28.54 11.02
CA ARG A 116 5.80 -28.81 12.41
C ARG A 116 5.41 -27.52 13.13
N ARG A 117 4.17 -27.44 13.57
CA ARG A 117 3.72 -26.34 14.42
C ARG A 117 4.01 -26.61 15.89
N ALA A 118 4.13 -25.55 16.67
CA ALA A 118 4.17 -25.66 18.13
C ALA A 118 2.86 -26.25 18.67
N ALA A 119 2.96 -27.05 19.73
CA ALA A 119 1.78 -27.55 20.44
C ALA A 119 0.96 -26.39 21.02
N ALA A 120 -0.35 -26.49 20.93
CA ALA A 120 -1.27 -25.50 21.49
C ALA A 120 -2.08 -26.13 22.63
N THR A 121 -2.62 -25.31 23.53
CA THR A 121 -3.45 -25.77 24.67
C THR A 121 -4.75 -26.45 24.24
N GLY A 122 -5.24 -26.20 23.00
CA GLY A 122 -6.41 -26.84 22.44
C GLY A 122 -6.13 -28.11 21.64
N ASP A 123 -4.90 -28.61 21.61
CA ASP A 123 -4.57 -29.84 20.92
C ASP A 123 -5.19 -31.04 21.63
N TYR A 124 -5.89 -31.85 20.83
CA TYR A 124 -6.55 -33.06 21.31
C TYR A 124 -5.53 -34.17 21.57
N GLU A 125 -5.55 -34.72 22.75
CA GLU A 125 -4.90 -35.98 23.07
C GLU A 125 -5.96 -37.05 23.28
N ALA A 126 -5.85 -38.15 22.51
CA ALA A 126 -6.78 -39.28 22.67
C ALA A 126 -6.63 -39.89 24.05
N TRP A 127 -7.74 -40.02 24.75
CA TRP A 127 -7.78 -40.73 26.04
C TRP A 127 -7.44 -42.20 25.79
N SER A 128 -6.54 -42.75 26.59
CA SER A 128 -6.21 -44.19 26.59
C SER A 128 -6.56 -44.76 27.97
N PRO A 129 -7.29 -45.89 28.05
CA PRO A 129 -7.54 -46.57 29.31
C PRO A 129 -6.25 -47.15 29.88
N ASN A 130 -6.11 -47.05 31.18
CA ASN A 130 -4.99 -47.69 31.90
C ASN A 130 -5.12 -49.22 31.93
#